data_604bd3c8a3d9a83b61883b51436b1787
#
_entry.id   604bd3c8a3d9a83b61883b51436b1787
#
_cell.length_a   1.000
_cell.length_b   1.000
_cell.length_c   1.000
_cell.angle_alpha   90.00
_cell.angle_beta   90.00
_cell.angle_gamma   90.00
#
_symmetry.space_group_name_H-M   'P 1'
#
loop_
_entity.id
_entity.type
_entity.pdbx_description
1 polymer ?
#
loop_
_entity_poly.entity_id
_entity_poly.type
_entity_poly.pdbx_seq_one_letter_code
_entity_poly.pdbx_strand_id
1 'polypeptide(L)'
;MFEGFRLECIGLSEATLRVRIGGSGPPLLLFHGHPRTHATWHRVAPILADRFTVVCPDLRGFGQSSKPHDTPDHSGSSKRAKARDCVELMRHLGFDRFSLVGHDRGSYTAFRTAMDYPAVVSRLAILDGIPIADALRRCDARFATAWWHWFFFAQAEKPERAILADPDAWYAESPDTMGQDAYANFRTAIHDPATVHGMIEDYRAGLGIDRAHDEADREAGRRLACPLLILWSARDDLEDLHGNLLSIWHGWADDVSGRSLDCGHHMAEEAPEVLAAKLGAFFNEQQTLSAYLNSCSKAD
;
A
#
# COMPACT_ATOMS: atom_id res chain seq x y z
N MET A 1 -5.65 14.77 -14.22
CA MET A 1 -5.03 13.78 -13.28
C MET A 1 -4.28 12.72 -14.06
N PHE A 2 -3.04 12.38 -13.69
CA PHE A 2 -2.17 11.37 -14.36
C PHE A 2 -1.88 11.67 -15.84
N GLU A 3 -1.33 12.84 -16.15
CA GLU A 3 -0.89 13.17 -17.50
C GLU A 3 0.13 12.14 -18.01
N GLY A 4 -0.05 11.66 -19.25
CA GLY A 4 0.80 10.62 -19.87
C GLY A 4 0.54 9.19 -19.41
N PHE A 5 -0.40 8.96 -18.49
CA PHE A 5 -0.74 7.61 -18.02
C PHE A 5 -1.98 7.06 -18.74
N ARG A 6 -1.92 5.80 -19.18
CA ARG A 6 -3.10 5.06 -19.59
C ARG A 6 -3.85 4.50 -18.39
N LEU A 7 -5.15 4.30 -18.53
CA LEU A 7 -6.03 3.67 -17.55
C LEU A 7 -6.62 2.42 -18.17
N GLU A 8 -6.41 1.28 -17.54
CA GLU A 8 -6.83 -0.02 -18.04
C GLU A 8 -7.59 -0.81 -16.98
N CYS A 9 -8.43 -1.75 -17.42
CA CYS A 9 -9.00 -2.79 -16.58
C CYS A 9 -8.37 -4.13 -17.01
N ILE A 10 -7.57 -4.72 -16.15
CA ILE A 10 -6.80 -5.93 -16.44
C ILE A 10 -7.42 -7.11 -15.71
N GLY A 11 -7.89 -8.10 -16.48
CA GLY A 11 -8.41 -9.36 -15.95
C GLY A 11 -7.26 -10.27 -15.51
N LEU A 12 -7.34 -10.77 -14.27
CA LEU A 12 -6.43 -11.71 -13.66
C LEU A 12 -7.17 -13.01 -13.33
N SER A 13 -6.49 -13.99 -12.73
CA SER A 13 -7.10 -15.29 -12.42
C SER A 13 -8.33 -15.20 -11.50
N GLU A 14 -8.29 -14.29 -10.50
CA GLU A 14 -9.36 -14.17 -9.50
C GLU A 14 -9.91 -12.74 -9.37
N ALA A 15 -9.35 -11.76 -10.06
CA ALA A 15 -9.75 -10.37 -9.95
C ALA A 15 -9.61 -9.63 -11.28
N THR A 16 -10.37 -8.55 -11.45
CA THR A 16 -10.11 -7.53 -12.47
C THR A 16 -9.65 -6.28 -11.74
N LEU A 17 -8.46 -5.79 -12.06
CA LEU A 17 -7.91 -4.58 -11.45
C LEU A 17 -8.02 -3.40 -12.41
N ARG A 18 -8.44 -2.26 -11.89
CA ARG A 18 -8.35 -0.96 -12.56
C ARG A 18 -6.98 -0.35 -12.27
N VAL A 19 -6.23 -0.01 -13.31
CA VAL A 19 -4.80 0.28 -13.19
C VAL A 19 -4.42 1.51 -13.98
N ARG A 20 -3.69 2.45 -13.38
CA ARG A 20 -2.95 3.52 -14.05
C ARG A 20 -1.53 3.07 -14.33
N ILE A 21 -1.07 3.28 -15.57
CA ILE A 21 0.27 2.88 -16.00
C ILE A 21 0.89 4.00 -16.81
N GLY A 22 2.10 4.42 -16.47
CA GLY A 22 2.81 5.49 -17.17
C GLY A 22 4.31 5.47 -16.96
N GLY A 23 5.02 6.27 -17.75
CA GLY A 23 6.47 6.34 -17.70
C GLY A 23 7.18 5.19 -18.44
N SER A 24 8.50 5.17 -18.31
CA SER A 24 9.38 4.13 -18.86
C SER A 24 10.60 3.93 -17.96
N GLY A 25 11.09 2.69 -17.89
CA GLY A 25 12.21 2.31 -17.02
C GLY A 25 11.86 1.13 -16.11
N PRO A 26 12.64 0.92 -15.02
CA PRO A 26 12.38 -0.16 -14.08
C PRO A 26 10.96 -0.09 -13.50
N PRO A 27 10.28 -1.24 -13.33
CA PRO A 27 8.91 -1.26 -12.84
C PRO A 27 8.79 -0.90 -11.36
N LEU A 28 7.87 0.01 -11.06
CA LEU A 28 7.54 0.49 -9.73
C LEU A 28 6.03 0.41 -9.49
N LEU A 29 5.62 -0.44 -8.54
CA LEU A 29 4.22 -0.69 -8.20
C LEU A 29 3.85 0.10 -6.94
N LEU A 30 2.75 0.88 -6.98
CA LEU A 30 2.32 1.75 -5.88
C LEU A 30 0.93 1.34 -5.37
N PHE A 31 0.85 0.93 -4.10
CA PHE A 31 -0.40 0.56 -3.44
C PHE A 31 -0.93 1.69 -2.57
N HIS A 32 -2.19 2.03 -2.78
CA HIS A 32 -2.95 2.97 -1.95
C HIS A 32 -3.47 2.29 -0.67
N GLY A 33 -3.98 3.10 0.26
CA GLY A 33 -4.63 2.64 1.47
C GLY A 33 -6.13 2.93 1.53
N HIS A 34 -6.70 2.90 2.73
CA HIS A 34 -8.09 3.24 3.03
C HIS A 34 -8.22 4.75 3.30
N PRO A 35 -9.27 5.40 2.87
CA PRO A 35 -10.31 4.97 1.91
C PRO A 35 -9.99 5.36 0.46
N ARG A 36 -8.70 5.45 0.16
CA ARG A 36 -8.19 5.92 -1.13
C ARG A 36 -8.31 4.88 -2.24
N THR A 37 -7.99 5.33 -3.46
CA THR A 37 -7.87 4.56 -4.69
C THR A 37 -6.51 4.84 -5.31
N HIS A 38 -6.22 4.30 -6.51
CA HIS A 38 -5.03 4.69 -7.26
C HIS A 38 -4.87 6.21 -7.39
N ALA A 39 -5.97 6.97 -7.30
CA ALA A 39 -5.97 8.42 -7.48
C ALA A 39 -5.12 9.18 -6.45
N THR A 40 -4.87 8.64 -5.27
CA THR A 40 -3.97 9.26 -4.27
C THR A 40 -2.57 9.52 -4.81
N TRP A 41 -2.12 8.74 -5.80
CA TRP A 41 -0.79 8.84 -6.39
C TRP A 41 -0.67 9.89 -7.50
N HIS A 42 -1.74 10.62 -7.83
CA HIS A 42 -1.80 11.48 -9.01
C HIS A 42 -0.77 12.62 -9.04
N ARG A 43 -0.23 13.02 -7.87
CA ARG A 43 0.82 14.03 -7.76
C ARG A 43 2.23 13.41 -7.75
N VAL A 44 2.37 12.22 -7.20
CA VAL A 44 3.67 11.51 -7.04
C VAL A 44 4.02 10.71 -8.28
N ALA A 45 3.06 9.98 -8.84
CA ALA A 45 3.31 9.07 -9.95
C ALA A 45 3.89 9.76 -11.20
N PRO A 46 3.43 10.94 -11.63
CA PRO A 46 4.05 11.64 -12.77
C PRO A 46 5.52 12.00 -12.54
N ILE A 47 5.90 12.40 -11.33
CA ILE A 47 7.31 12.72 -11.00
C ILE A 47 8.17 11.45 -11.08
N LEU A 48 7.66 10.33 -10.59
CA LEU A 48 8.38 9.05 -10.65
C LEU A 48 8.44 8.48 -12.08
N ALA A 49 7.45 8.80 -12.91
CA ALA A 49 7.37 8.32 -14.30
C ALA A 49 8.49 8.83 -15.20
N ASP A 50 9.21 9.88 -14.82
CA ASP A 50 10.43 10.34 -15.51
C ASP A 50 11.53 9.27 -15.52
N ARG A 51 11.50 8.30 -14.60
CA ARG A 51 12.57 7.31 -14.39
C ARG A 51 12.09 5.87 -14.27
N PHE A 52 10.79 5.67 -14.03
CA PHE A 52 10.21 4.35 -13.75
C PHE A 52 9.00 4.10 -14.65
N THR A 53 8.74 2.83 -14.92
CA THR A 53 7.40 2.41 -15.34
C THR A 53 6.55 2.28 -14.09
N VAL A 54 5.68 3.26 -13.85
CA VAL A 54 4.87 3.36 -12.64
C VAL A 54 3.52 2.70 -12.87
N VAL A 55 3.13 1.81 -11.95
CA VAL A 55 1.87 1.06 -11.97
C VAL A 55 1.11 1.34 -10.68
N CYS A 56 -0.11 1.88 -10.78
CA CYS A 56 -0.97 2.22 -9.65
C CYS A 56 -2.32 1.52 -9.82
N PRO A 57 -2.53 0.33 -9.24
CA PRO A 57 -3.84 -0.32 -9.26
C PRO A 57 -4.76 0.24 -8.18
N ASP A 58 -6.09 0.17 -8.41
CA ASP A 58 -7.03 -0.02 -7.32
C ASP A 58 -6.87 -1.45 -6.82
N LEU A 59 -6.62 -1.64 -5.52
CA LEU A 59 -6.54 -2.99 -4.94
C LEU A 59 -7.91 -3.69 -5.03
N ARG A 60 -7.94 -5.05 -5.11
CA ARG A 60 -9.23 -5.77 -5.04
C ARG A 60 -10.02 -5.32 -3.81
N GLY A 61 -11.32 -5.17 -3.96
CA GLY A 61 -12.21 -4.63 -2.93
C GLY A 61 -12.31 -3.11 -2.91
N PHE A 62 -11.39 -2.38 -3.54
CA PHE A 62 -11.33 -0.92 -3.55
C PHE A 62 -11.66 -0.33 -4.92
N GLY A 63 -12.03 0.95 -4.92
CA GLY A 63 -12.23 1.74 -6.13
C GLY A 63 -13.11 1.03 -7.16
N GLN A 64 -12.63 0.96 -8.39
CA GLN A 64 -13.33 0.29 -9.51
C GLN A 64 -12.74 -1.08 -9.87
N SER A 65 -11.86 -1.63 -9.03
CA SER A 65 -11.47 -3.04 -9.11
C SER A 65 -12.58 -3.95 -8.63
N SER A 66 -12.55 -5.23 -9.04
CA SER A 66 -13.54 -6.22 -8.63
C SER A 66 -13.59 -6.42 -7.12
N LYS A 67 -14.77 -6.77 -6.65
CA LYS A 67 -15.02 -7.08 -5.23
C LYS A 67 -15.01 -8.60 -5.07
N PRO A 68 -14.21 -9.14 -4.15
CA PRO A 68 -14.19 -10.58 -3.90
C PRO A 68 -15.52 -11.04 -3.28
N HIS A 69 -15.84 -12.32 -3.46
CA HIS A 69 -16.91 -12.93 -2.70
C HIS A 69 -16.54 -13.06 -1.22
N ASP A 70 -17.51 -12.85 -0.36
CA ASP A 70 -17.33 -13.05 1.06
C ASP A 70 -17.01 -14.50 1.39
N THR A 71 -16.07 -14.68 2.30
CA THR A 71 -15.75 -15.97 2.89
C THR A 71 -15.79 -15.86 4.42
N PRO A 72 -16.15 -16.92 5.15
CA PRO A 72 -16.24 -16.85 6.62
C PRO A 72 -14.96 -16.42 7.32
N ASP A 73 -13.81 -16.65 6.69
CA ASP A 73 -12.47 -16.27 7.18
C ASP A 73 -11.95 -14.99 6.54
N HIS A 74 -12.73 -14.30 5.70
CA HIS A 74 -12.38 -13.10 4.95
C HIS A 74 -11.17 -13.28 4.01
N SER A 75 -10.78 -14.51 3.65
CA SER A 75 -9.59 -14.82 2.87
C SER A 75 -9.57 -14.17 1.48
N GLY A 76 -10.74 -13.97 0.87
CA GLY A 76 -10.90 -13.27 -0.40
C GLY A 76 -10.43 -11.81 -0.37
N SER A 77 -10.46 -11.16 0.80
CA SER A 77 -10.02 -9.78 1.03
C SER A 77 -8.66 -9.67 1.72
N SER A 78 -7.98 -10.83 1.98
CA SER A 78 -6.70 -10.87 2.67
C SER A 78 -5.57 -10.17 1.88
N LYS A 79 -4.54 -9.75 2.61
CA LYS A 79 -3.31 -9.19 2.01
C LYS A 79 -2.62 -10.21 1.11
N ARG A 80 -2.73 -11.51 1.42
CA ARG A 80 -2.19 -12.60 0.59
C ARG A 80 -2.92 -12.70 -0.76
N ALA A 81 -4.25 -12.58 -0.77
CA ALA A 81 -5.02 -12.56 -2.00
C ALA A 81 -4.66 -11.33 -2.87
N LYS A 82 -4.56 -10.14 -2.26
CA LYS A 82 -4.12 -8.91 -2.95
C LYS A 82 -2.68 -9.02 -3.47
N ALA A 83 -1.78 -9.60 -2.69
CA ALA A 83 -0.38 -9.84 -3.11
C ALA A 83 -0.31 -10.71 -4.37
N ARG A 84 -1.10 -11.78 -4.44
CA ARG A 84 -1.19 -12.65 -5.62
C ARG A 84 -1.66 -11.87 -6.85
N ASP A 85 -2.73 -11.09 -6.73
CA ASP A 85 -3.22 -10.25 -7.83
C ASP A 85 -2.15 -9.32 -8.36
N CYS A 86 -1.41 -8.68 -7.46
CA CYS A 86 -0.39 -7.71 -7.85
C CYS A 86 0.81 -8.34 -8.53
N VAL A 87 1.20 -9.54 -8.11
CA VAL A 87 2.24 -10.32 -8.80
C VAL A 87 1.75 -10.78 -10.18
N GLU A 88 0.51 -11.24 -10.30
CA GLU A 88 -0.09 -11.58 -11.59
C GLU A 88 -0.20 -10.36 -12.51
N LEU A 89 -0.62 -9.20 -11.97
CA LEU A 89 -0.66 -7.93 -12.71
C LEU A 89 0.72 -7.59 -13.30
N MET A 90 1.76 -7.62 -12.48
CA MET A 90 3.09 -7.27 -12.94
C MET A 90 3.62 -8.23 -13.99
N ARG A 91 3.35 -9.54 -13.84
CA ARG A 91 3.67 -10.54 -14.87
C ARG A 91 2.89 -10.33 -16.17
N HIS A 92 1.60 -10.00 -16.08
CA HIS A 92 0.78 -9.66 -17.24
C HIS A 92 1.35 -8.47 -18.03
N LEU A 93 1.95 -7.50 -17.32
CA LEU A 93 2.63 -6.35 -17.89
C LEU A 93 4.06 -6.65 -18.39
N GLY A 94 4.54 -7.89 -18.24
CA GLY A 94 5.87 -8.32 -18.68
C GLY A 94 6.98 -8.08 -17.67
N PHE A 95 6.66 -7.87 -16.40
CA PHE A 95 7.62 -7.60 -15.33
C PHE A 95 7.73 -8.78 -14.36
N ASP A 96 8.83 -9.54 -14.44
CA ASP A 96 9.11 -10.66 -13.53
C ASP A 96 9.65 -10.19 -12.17
N ARG A 97 10.21 -8.98 -12.11
CA ARG A 97 10.76 -8.39 -10.89
C ARG A 97 10.51 -6.89 -10.87
N PHE A 98 10.11 -6.37 -9.70
CA PHE A 98 9.70 -4.97 -9.56
C PHE A 98 10.03 -4.41 -8.17
N SER A 99 10.05 -3.08 -8.05
CA SER A 99 10.07 -2.36 -6.79
C SER A 99 8.65 -2.04 -6.35
N LEU A 100 8.43 -1.92 -5.03
CA LEU A 100 7.09 -1.83 -4.45
C LEU A 100 7.01 -0.75 -3.39
N VAL A 101 5.93 0.03 -3.43
CA VAL A 101 5.56 1.00 -2.39
C VAL A 101 4.17 0.65 -1.89
N GLY A 102 3.96 0.68 -0.59
CA GLY A 102 2.63 0.58 0.01
C GLY A 102 2.39 1.67 1.04
N HIS A 103 1.21 2.30 0.99
CA HIS A 103 0.77 3.30 1.95
C HIS A 103 -0.44 2.79 2.73
N ASP A 104 -0.49 3.01 4.05
CA ASP A 104 -1.59 2.63 4.95
C ASP A 104 -1.98 1.15 4.76
N ARG A 105 -3.24 0.81 4.39
CA ARG A 105 -3.67 -0.58 4.11
C ARG A 105 -2.89 -1.22 2.96
N GLY A 106 -2.37 -0.42 2.02
CA GLY A 106 -1.46 -0.86 0.98
C GLY A 106 -0.09 -1.27 1.51
N SER A 107 0.37 -0.71 2.64
CA SER A 107 1.64 -1.08 3.28
C SER A 107 1.64 -2.55 3.73
N TYR A 108 0.53 -3.01 4.29
CA TYR A 108 0.37 -4.42 4.70
C TYR A 108 0.32 -5.37 3.50
N THR A 109 -0.33 -4.93 2.39
CA THR A 109 -0.32 -5.68 1.14
C THR A 109 1.08 -5.74 0.55
N ALA A 110 1.83 -4.64 0.58
CA ALA A 110 3.21 -4.58 0.10
C ALA A 110 4.14 -5.46 0.93
N PHE A 111 4.04 -5.40 2.26
CA PHE A 111 4.75 -6.27 3.17
C PHE A 111 4.47 -7.74 2.88
N ARG A 112 3.19 -8.13 2.77
CA ARG A 112 2.77 -9.51 2.46
C ARG A 112 3.28 -9.96 1.09
N THR A 113 3.29 -9.06 0.09
CA THR A 113 3.84 -9.36 -1.25
C THR A 113 5.32 -9.69 -1.16
N ALA A 114 6.11 -8.91 -0.42
CA ALA A 114 7.54 -9.15 -0.28
C ALA A 114 7.84 -10.41 0.56
N MET A 115 7.01 -10.74 1.55
CA MET A 115 7.14 -11.96 2.36
C MET A 115 6.80 -13.24 1.58
N ASP A 116 5.72 -13.22 0.79
CA ASP A 116 5.25 -14.41 0.07
C ASP A 116 5.94 -14.60 -1.29
N TYR A 117 6.46 -13.52 -1.89
CA TYR A 117 7.11 -13.52 -3.21
C TYR A 117 8.50 -12.86 -3.19
N PRO A 118 9.44 -13.30 -2.34
CA PRO A 118 10.73 -12.62 -2.13
C PRO A 118 11.59 -12.53 -3.41
N ALA A 119 11.40 -13.44 -4.37
CA ALA A 119 12.16 -13.45 -5.62
C ALA A 119 11.75 -12.33 -6.59
N VAL A 120 10.50 -11.80 -6.48
CA VAL A 120 9.97 -10.81 -7.43
C VAL A 120 10.06 -9.37 -6.92
N VAL A 121 10.15 -9.15 -5.60
CA VAL A 121 10.28 -7.81 -5.02
C VAL A 121 11.76 -7.46 -4.87
N SER A 122 12.20 -6.43 -5.60
CA SER A 122 13.59 -5.98 -5.58
C SER A 122 13.92 -5.04 -4.42
N ARG A 123 13.01 -4.13 -4.10
CA ARG A 123 13.07 -3.15 -2.99
C ARG A 123 11.65 -2.85 -2.51
N LEU A 124 11.49 -2.59 -1.24
CA LEU A 124 10.21 -2.30 -0.61
C LEU A 124 10.26 -0.94 0.10
N ALA A 125 9.28 -0.08 -0.14
CA ALA A 125 9.03 1.09 0.69
C ALA A 125 7.66 0.98 1.36
N ILE A 126 7.64 1.20 2.67
CA ILE A 126 6.43 1.24 3.49
C ILE A 126 6.19 2.69 3.93
N LEU A 127 4.99 3.18 3.69
CA LEU A 127 4.56 4.51 4.05
C LEU A 127 3.49 4.40 5.14
N ASP A 128 3.80 4.97 6.29
CA ASP A 128 2.90 5.14 7.43
C ASP A 128 2.22 3.83 7.86
N GLY A 129 3.02 2.82 8.17
CA GLY A 129 2.52 1.51 8.60
C GLY A 129 3.57 0.64 9.30
N ILE A 130 3.08 -0.26 10.13
CA ILE A 130 3.84 -1.36 10.76
C ILE A 130 3.05 -2.67 10.57
N PRO A 131 3.67 -3.86 10.65
CA PRO A 131 2.94 -5.12 10.47
C PRO A 131 1.73 -5.24 11.40
N ILE A 132 0.61 -5.77 10.90
CA ILE A 132 -0.67 -5.83 11.62
C ILE A 132 -0.51 -6.55 12.97
N ALA A 133 0.22 -7.67 13.00
CA ALA A 133 0.46 -8.40 14.25
C ALA A 133 1.27 -7.58 15.27
N ASP A 134 2.18 -6.71 14.79
CA ASP A 134 2.95 -5.82 15.68
C ASP A 134 2.09 -4.71 16.26
N ALA A 135 1.23 -4.10 15.44
CA ALA A 135 0.28 -3.09 15.90
C ALA A 135 -0.67 -3.68 16.97
N LEU A 136 -1.27 -4.83 16.69
CA LEU A 136 -2.21 -5.48 17.62
C LEU A 136 -1.54 -6.01 18.90
N ARG A 137 -0.27 -6.45 18.83
CA ARG A 137 0.49 -6.86 20.03
C ARG A 137 0.78 -5.69 20.97
N ARG A 138 0.86 -4.48 20.43
CA ARG A 138 1.08 -3.23 21.17
C ARG A 138 -0.21 -2.52 21.55
N CYS A 139 -1.36 -3.14 21.25
CA CYS A 139 -2.67 -2.54 21.52
C CYS A 139 -2.87 -2.33 23.02
N ASP A 140 -3.04 -1.10 23.39
CA ASP A 140 -3.42 -0.62 24.72
C ASP A 140 -4.64 0.32 24.59
N ALA A 141 -5.00 0.99 25.67
CA ALA A 141 -6.13 1.92 25.67
C ALA A 141 -5.89 3.14 24.74
N ARG A 142 -4.64 3.60 24.59
CA ARG A 142 -4.30 4.70 23.67
C ARG A 142 -4.53 4.26 22.22
N PHE A 143 -3.97 3.13 21.82
CA PHE A 143 -4.16 2.55 20.50
C PHE A 143 -5.65 2.32 20.20
N ALA A 144 -6.38 1.66 21.12
CA ALA A 144 -7.79 1.37 20.92
C ALA A 144 -8.66 2.64 20.82
N THR A 145 -8.22 3.74 21.43
CA THR A 145 -8.91 5.04 21.31
C THR A 145 -8.56 5.75 20.00
N ALA A 146 -7.29 5.78 19.60
CA ALA A 146 -6.84 6.46 18.40
C ALA A 146 -7.29 5.68 17.14
N TRP A 147 -7.06 4.38 17.12
CA TRP A 147 -7.39 3.52 15.98
C TRP A 147 -8.65 2.68 16.24
N TRP A 148 -9.65 3.28 16.93
CA TRP A 148 -10.93 2.66 17.26
C TRP A 148 -11.64 2.06 16.04
N HIS A 149 -11.45 2.66 14.87
CA HIS A 149 -12.04 2.22 13.61
C HIS A 149 -11.60 0.80 13.20
N TRP A 150 -10.40 0.33 13.58
CA TRP A 150 -9.98 -1.04 13.31
C TRP A 150 -10.96 -2.05 13.95
N PHE A 151 -11.35 -1.81 15.21
CA PHE A 151 -12.24 -2.68 15.96
C PHE A 151 -13.71 -2.50 15.56
N PHE A 152 -14.09 -1.29 15.20
CA PHE A 152 -15.41 -0.98 14.69
C PHE A 152 -15.63 -1.64 13.33
N PHE A 153 -14.69 -1.51 12.40
CA PHE A 153 -14.76 -2.11 11.07
C PHE A 153 -14.74 -3.65 11.09
N ALA A 154 -14.24 -4.25 12.15
CA ALA A 154 -14.35 -5.70 12.34
C ALA A 154 -15.75 -6.19 12.68
N GLN A 155 -16.69 -5.28 13.06
CA GLN A 155 -18.05 -5.67 13.39
C GLN A 155 -18.86 -6.03 12.13
N ALA A 156 -19.80 -6.98 12.26
CA ALA A 156 -20.71 -7.31 11.18
C ALA A 156 -21.72 -6.18 10.92
N GLU A 157 -21.97 -5.84 9.66
CA GLU A 157 -23.02 -4.96 9.14
C GLU A 157 -23.04 -3.50 9.65
N LYS A 158 -22.57 -3.25 10.86
CA LYS A 158 -22.62 -1.92 11.50
C LYS A 158 -21.75 -0.88 10.78
N PRO A 159 -20.49 -1.19 10.40
CA PRO A 159 -19.63 -0.22 9.73
C PRO A 159 -20.19 0.23 8.38
N GLU A 160 -20.59 -0.70 7.54
CA GLU A 160 -21.17 -0.39 6.23
C GLU A 160 -22.39 0.50 6.36
N ARG A 161 -23.29 0.16 7.28
CA ARG A 161 -24.50 0.95 7.54
C ARG A 161 -24.18 2.35 8.05
N ALA A 162 -23.18 2.50 8.92
CA ALA A 162 -22.78 3.79 9.45
C ALA A 162 -22.14 4.68 8.38
N ILE A 163 -21.24 4.14 7.57
CA ILE A 163 -20.57 4.85 6.49
C ILE A 163 -21.60 5.24 5.41
N LEU A 164 -22.45 4.32 4.98
CA LEU A 164 -23.41 4.54 3.90
C LEU A 164 -24.57 5.46 4.29
N ALA A 165 -24.76 5.75 5.58
CA ALA A 165 -25.74 6.73 6.02
C ALA A 165 -25.36 8.16 5.55
N ASP A 166 -24.07 8.53 5.59
CA ASP A 166 -23.53 9.78 5.04
C ASP A 166 -22.00 9.60 4.82
N PRO A 167 -21.58 9.08 3.66
CA PRO A 167 -20.17 8.84 3.37
C PRO A 167 -19.31 10.11 3.38
N ASP A 168 -19.88 11.24 2.91
CA ASP A 168 -19.15 12.51 2.87
C ASP A 168 -18.89 13.03 4.30
N ALA A 169 -19.87 12.96 5.20
CA ALA A 169 -19.67 13.34 6.60
C ALA A 169 -18.77 12.36 7.36
N TRP A 170 -18.81 11.07 7.00
CA TRP A 170 -17.99 10.05 7.65
C TRP A 170 -16.49 10.28 7.42
N TYR A 171 -16.09 10.51 6.18
CA TYR A 171 -14.69 10.68 5.82
C TYR A 171 -14.22 12.14 5.90
N ALA A 172 -15.12 13.10 5.77
CA ALA A 172 -14.89 14.54 5.90
C ALA A 172 -13.74 15.10 5.04
N GLU A 173 -13.52 14.52 3.87
CA GLU A 173 -12.46 14.92 2.94
C GLU A 173 -12.87 16.09 2.04
N SER A 174 -11.90 16.78 1.46
CA SER A 174 -12.16 17.92 0.61
C SER A 174 -11.36 17.92 -0.70
N PRO A 175 -11.86 18.59 -1.76
CA PRO A 175 -11.10 18.76 -2.99
C PRO A 175 -9.87 19.67 -2.82
N ASP A 176 -9.81 20.48 -1.76
CA ASP A 176 -8.68 21.39 -1.53
C ASP A 176 -7.41 20.61 -1.16
N THR A 177 -7.57 19.52 -0.41
CA THR A 177 -6.45 18.63 -0.04
C THR A 177 -6.11 17.64 -1.15
N MET A 178 -7.12 16.98 -1.71
CA MET A 178 -6.95 15.91 -2.69
C MET A 178 -6.75 16.40 -4.14
N GLY A 179 -7.26 17.59 -4.47
CA GLY A 179 -7.45 18.04 -5.86
C GLY A 179 -8.76 17.52 -6.44
N GLN A 180 -9.39 18.31 -7.32
CA GLN A 180 -10.76 18.08 -7.82
C GLN A 180 -10.98 16.68 -8.43
N ASP A 181 -10.09 16.24 -9.32
CA ASP A 181 -10.26 14.95 -10.01
C ASP A 181 -10.07 13.75 -9.07
N ALA A 182 -9.09 13.83 -8.14
CA ALA A 182 -8.85 12.78 -7.17
C ALA A 182 -10.00 12.70 -6.15
N TYR A 183 -10.51 13.84 -5.73
CA TYR A 183 -11.70 13.92 -4.86
C TYR A 183 -12.95 13.33 -5.54
N ALA A 184 -13.19 13.66 -6.82
CA ALA A 184 -14.31 13.07 -7.56
C ALA A 184 -14.20 11.54 -7.68
N ASN A 185 -12.99 11.02 -7.90
CA ASN A 185 -12.72 9.59 -7.92
C ASN A 185 -12.95 8.94 -6.54
N PHE A 186 -12.44 9.57 -5.49
CA PHE A 186 -12.66 9.16 -4.11
C PHE A 186 -14.15 9.12 -3.76
N ARG A 187 -14.92 10.18 -4.05
CA ARG A 187 -16.37 10.20 -3.80
C ARG A 187 -17.10 9.09 -4.53
N THR A 188 -16.74 8.80 -5.77
CA THR A 188 -17.32 7.67 -6.50
C THR A 188 -17.10 6.35 -5.75
N ALA A 189 -15.93 6.18 -5.14
CA ALA A 189 -15.61 4.96 -4.39
C ALA A 189 -16.39 4.85 -3.08
N ILE A 190 -16.44 5.91 -2.27
CA ILE A 190 -17.10 5.87 -0.95
C ILE A 190 -18.63 5.86 -1.02
N HIS A 191 -19.21 6.26 -2.15
CA HIS A 191 -20.66 6.18 -2.40
C HIS A 191 -21.09 4.86 -3.06
N ASP A 192 -20.17 3.98 -3.44
CA ASP A 192 -20.49 2.64 -3.93
C ASP A 192 -20.57 1.64 -2.77
N PRO A 193 -21.73 1.08 -2.46
CA PRO A 193 -21.89 0.14 -1.35
C PRO A 193 -20.98 -1.09 -1.44
N ALA A 194 -20.70 -1.57 -2.66
CA ALA A 194 -19.82 -2.72 -2.85
C ALA A 194 -18.35 -2.37 -2.55
N THR A 195 -17.93 -1.14 -2.86
CA THR A 195 -16.59 -0.64 -2.49
C THR A 195 -16.49 -0.43 -0.99
N VAL A 196 -17.48 0.19 -0.35
CA VAL A 196 -17.50 0.34 1.12
C VAL A 196 -17.39 -1.02 1.79
N HIS A 197 -18.19 -2.01 1.37
CA HIS A 197 -18.12 -3.36 1.89
C HIS A 197 -16.72 -3.99 1.68
N GLY A 198 -16.14 -3.88 0.48
CA GLY A 198 -14.80 -4.40 0.19
C GLY A 198 -13.69 -3.75 1.03
N MET A 199 -13.81 -2.44 1.32
CA MET A 199 -12.92 -1.74 2.25
C MET A 199 -13.05 -2.27 3.67
N ILE A 200 -14.28 -2.57 4.14
CA ILE A 200 -14.52 -3.11 5.48
C ILE A 200 -14.02 -4.57 5.59
N GLU A 201 -14.24 -5.39 4.56
CA GLU A 201 -13.70 -6.75 4.49
C GLU A 201 -12.17 -6.80 4.58
N ASP A 202 -11.47 -5.78 4.08
CA ASP A 202 -10.02 -5.65 4.26
C ASP A 202 -9.60 -5.52 5.73
N TYR A 203 -10.38 -4.83 6.56
CA TYR A 203 -10.14 -4.75 8.01
C TYR A 203 -10.49 -6.05 8.72
N ARG A 204 -11.59 -6.71 8.34
CA ARG A 204 -11.98 -8.03 8.89
C ARG A 204 -10.89 -9.07 8.64
N ALA A 205 -10.39 -9.15 7.40
CA ALA A 205 -9.24 -9.98 7.06
C ALA A 205 -8.01 -9.61 7.89
N GLY A 206 -7.77 -8.30 8.07
CA GLY A 206 -6.63 -7.75 8.83
C GLY A 206 -6.57 -8.23 10.27
N LEU A 207 -7.71 -8.17 10.98
CA LEU A 207 -7.78 -8.60 12.39
C LEU A 207 -7.80 -10.13 12.55
N GLY A 208 -8.11 -10.86 11.49
CA GLY A 208 -8.20 -12.33 11.47
C GLY A 208 -7.02 -12.98 10.77
N ILE A 209 -7.25 -13.36 9.51
CA ILE A 209 -6.32 -14.20 8.74
C ILE A 209 -4.98 -13.54 8.45
N ASP A 210 -4.93 -12.21 8.20
CA ASP A 210 -3.67 -11.51 7.91
C ASP A 210 -2.79 -11.44 9.16
N ARG A 211 -3.39 -11.15 10.34
CA ARG A 211 -2.71 -11.23 11.63
C ARG A 211 -2.11 -12.62 11.85
N ALA A 212 -2.87 -13.68 11.59
CA ALA A 212 -2.39 -15.05 11.75
C ALA A 212 -1.21 -15.36 10.80
N HIS A 213 -1.22 -14.83 9.58
CA HIS A 213 -0.09 -14.95 8.67
C HIS A 213 1.18 -14.27 9.20
N ASP A 214 1.06 -13.05 9.74
CA ASP A 214 2.19 -12.32 10.31
C ASP A 214 2.75 -13.04 11.54
N GLU A 215 1.88 -13.55 12.42
CA GLU A 215 2.27 -14.32 13.62
C GLU A 215 3.02 -15.60 13.22
N ALA A 216 2.51 -16.35 12.25
CA ALA A 216 3.17 -17.57 11.75
C ALA A 216 4.55 -17.28 11.11
N ASP A 217 4.67 -16.21 10.34
CA ASP A 217 5.95 -15.81 9.75
C ASP A 217 6.97 -15.41 10.82
N ARG A 218 6.53 -14.71 11.85
CA ARG A 218 7.38 -14.35 12.99
C ARG A 218 7.85 -15.58 13.76
N GLU A 219 6.96 -16.51 14.06
CA GLU A 219 7.30 -17.77 14.73
C GLU A 219 8.30 -18.62 13.91
N ALA A 220 8.16 -18.61 12.60
CA ALA A 220 9.08 -19.27 11.68
C ALA A 220 10.41 -18.51 11.46
N GLY A 221 10.57 -17.30 12.06
CA GLY A 221 11.76 -16.47 11.88
C GLY A 221 11.92 -15.94 10.46
N ARG A 222 10.85 -15.88 9.65
CA ARG A 222 10.89 -15.37 8.27
C ARG A 222 11.17 -13.87 8.26
N ARG A 223 11.98 -13.44 7.31
CA ARG A 223 12.39 -12.05 7.16
C ARG A 223 12.28 -11.62 5.69
N LEU A 224 12.15 -10.32 5.48
CA LEU A 224 12.22 -9.71 4.15
C LEU A 224 13.60 -9.93 3.55
N ALA A 225 13.64 -10.32 2.29
CA ALA A 225 14.88 -10.59 1.56
C ALA A 225 15.38 -9.38 0.74
N CYS A 226 14.67 -8.26 0.77
CA CYS A 226 14.99 -7.05 0.02
C CYS A 226 15.23 -5.86 0.95
N PRO A 227 15.98 -4.83 0.51
CA PRO A 227 16.12 -3.56 1.22
C PRO A 227 14.76 -2.92 1.48
N LEU A 228 14.61 -2.34 2.67
CA LEU A 228 13.39 -1.75 3.18
C LEU A 228 13.57 -0.27 3.53
N LEU A 229 12.75 0.59 2.95
CA LEU A 229 12.62 2.00 3.33
C LEU A 229 11.31 2.20 4.11
N ILE A 230 11.39 2.82 5.27
CA ILE A 230 10.22 3.22 6.06
C ILE A 230 10.14 4.75 6.08
N LEU A 231 9.01 5.27 5.60
CA LEU A 231 8.69 6.69 5.75
C LEU A 231 7.40 6.81 6.54
N TRP A 232 7.36 7.72 7.50
CA TRP A 232 6.15 7.96 8.30
C TRP A 232 5.87 9.43 8.47
N SER A 233 4.62 9.75 8.76
CA SER A 233 4.16 11.10 9.03
C SER A 233 4.70 11.59 10.38
N ALA A 234 5.24 12.82 10.39
CA ALA A 234 5.60 13.48 11.64
C ALA A 234 4.41 14.20 12.32
N ARG A 235 3.26 14.27 11.63
CA ARG A 235 2.05 14.95 12.11
C ARG A 235 0.89 13.99 12.36
N ASP A 236 1.14 12.67 12.27
CA ASP A 236 0.20 11.62 12.59
C ASP A 236 0.67 10.84 13.82
N ASP A 237 -0.10 9.88 14.28
CA ASP A 237 0.05 9.23 15.59
C ASP A 237 0.87 7.95 15.59
N LEU A 238 1.36 7.48 14.43
CA LEU A 238 2.03 6.18 14.31
C LEU A 238 3.25 6.04 15.23
N GLU A 239 4.14 7.05 15.25
CA GLU A 239 5.34 7.05 16.10
C GLU A 239 4.97 7.24 17.58
N ASP A 240 3.98 8.06 17.87
CA ASP A 240 3.49 8.29 19.23
C ASP A 240 2.86 7.04 19.86
N LEU A 241 2.15 6.24 19.05
CA LEU A 241 1.51 5.00 19.49
C LEU A 241 2.49 3.83 19.62
N HIS A 242 3.47 3.74 18.72
CA HIS A 242 4.29 2.54 18.59
C HIS A 242 5.77 2.73 18.93
N GLY A 243 6.20 3.98 19.12
CA GLY A 243 7.59 4.31 19.44
C GLY A 243 8.51 4.18 18.21
N ASN A 244 9.72 3.71 18.40
CA ASN A 244 10.73 3.60 17.35
C ASN A 244 10.33 2.60 16.26
N LEU A 245 9.84 3.12 15.14
CA LEU A 245 9.35 2.32 14.00
C LEU A 245 10.45 1.51 13.34
N LEU A 246 11.67 2.05 13.24
CA LEU A 246 12.81 1.31 12.68
C LEU A 246 13.13 0.07 13.51
N SER A 247 13.04 0.17 14.84
CA SER A 247 13.23 -0.98 15.74
C SER A 247 12.19 -2.09 15.49
N ILE A 248 10.94 -1.73 15.19
CA ILE A 248 9.90 -2.71 14.82
C ILE A 248 10.27 -3.42 13.53
N TRP A 249 10.67 -2.66 12.50
CA TRP A 249 10.99 -3.19 11.19
C TRP A 249 12.32 -3.95 11.15
N HIS A 250 13.29 -3.65 12.01
CA HIS A 250 14.48 -4.49 12.21
C HIS A 250 14.13 -5.89 12.74
N GLY A 251 12.94 -6.09 13.31
CA GLY A 251 12.41 -7.42 13.60
C GLY A 251 12.03 -8.23 12.35
N TRP A 252 11.88 -7.58 11.17
CA TRP A 252 11.40 -8.18 9.94
C TRP A 252 12.39 -8.11 8.77
N ALA A 253 13.40 -7.24 8.82
CA ALA A 253 14.40 -7.07 7.77
C ALA A 253 15.77 -6.75 8.36
N ASP A 254 16.84 -7.08 7.62
CA ASP A 254 18.22 -6.75 8.02
C ASP A 254 18.63 -5.37 7.48
N ASP A 255 18.27 -5.06 6.25
CA ASP A 255 18.55 -3.79 5.58
C ASP A 255 17.33 -2.85 5.68
N VAL A 256 17.30 -2.04 6.73
CA VAL A 256 16.22 -1.10 7.04
C VAL A 256 16.76 0.30 7.13
N SER A 257 16.16 1.20 6.38
CA SER A 257 16.40 2.65 6.47
C SER A 257 15.06 3.39 6.61
N GLY A 258 15.08 4.61 7.10
CA GLY A 258 13.84 5.37 7.17
C GLY A 258 13.92 6.65 8.00
N ARG A 259 12.84 7.42 7.94
CA ARG A 259 12.68 8.67 8.66
C ARG A 259 11.24 9.19 8.57
N SER A 260 10.88 10.11 9.46
CA SER A 260 9.65 10.87 9.34
C SER A 260 9.73 11.92 8.22
N LEU A 261 8.56 12.27 7.68
CA LEU A 261 8.34 13.40 6.79
C LEU A 261 7.38 14.40 7.46
N ASP A 262 7.62 15.70 7.26
CA ASP A 262 6.79 16.76 7.82
C ASP A 262 5.47 16.92 7.03
N CYS A 263 4.57 15.97 7.18
CA CYS A 263 3.24 15.91 6.57
C CYS A 263 2.29 15.13 7.49
N GLY A 264 1.00 15.08 7.14
CA GLY A 264 0.01 14.18 7.75
C GLY A 264 0.01 12.81 7.09
N HIS A 265 -1.01 12.01 7.42
CA HIS A 265 -1.15 10.61 6.99
C HIS A 265 -1.14 10.42 5.47
N HIS A 266 -1.81 11.32 4.72
CA HIS A 266 -1.91 11.19 3.27
C HIS A 266 -0.69 11.79 2.55
N MET A 267 0.48 11.21 2.83
CA MET A 267 1.80 11.68 2.39
C MET A 267 1.90 11.98 0.89
N ALA A 268 1.25 11.18 0.03
CA ALA A 268 1.26 11.36 -1.42
C ALA A 268 0.44 12.57 -1.89
N GLU A 269 -0.50 13.03 -1.09
CA GLU A 269 -1.35 14.19 -1.35
C GLU A 269 -0.76 15.46 -0.71
N GLU A 270 -0.15 15.33 0.47
CA GLU A 270 0.32 16.44 1.30
C GLU A 270 1.79 16.86 1.04
N ALA A 271 2.66 15.91 0.68
CA ALA A 271 4.09 16.16 0.45
C ALA A 271 4.62 15.43 -0.81
N PRO A 272 3.96 15.56 -1.98
CA PRO A 272 4.23 14.74 -3.15
C PRO A 272 5.66 14.87 -3.68
N GLU A 273 6.23 16.07 -3.73
CA GLU A 273 7.58 16.29 -4.24
C GLU A 273 8.63 15.69 -3.32
N VAL A 274 8.49 15.87 -2.00
CA VAL A 274 9.40 15.33 -1.00
C VAL A 274 9.33 13.81 -0.99
N LEU A 275 8.12 13.24 -1.04
CA LEU A 275 7.90 11.81 -1.10
C LEU A 275 8.51 11.21 -2.38
N ALA A 276 8.23 11.80 -3.55
CA ALA A 276 8.77 11.33 -4.83
C ALA A 276 10.30 11.38 -4.85
N ALA A 277 10.91 12.43 -4.29
CA ALA A 277 12.37 12.55 -4.19
C ALA A 277 12.98 11.44 -3.31
N LYS A 278 12.36 11.12 -2.15
CA LYS A 278 12.84 10.05 -1.26
C LYS A 278 12.70 8.67 -1.88
N LEU A 279 11.54 8.39 -2.49
CA LEU A 279 11.31 7.14 -3.21
C LEU A 279 12.25 7.00 -4.41
N GLY A 280 12.39 8.06 -5.22
CA GLY A 280 13.29 8.09 -6.36
C GLY A 280 14.76 7.84 -5.97
N ALA A 281 15.25 8.44 -4.89
CA ALA A 281 16.59 8.19 -4.38
C ALA A 281 16.77 6.71 -3.98
N PHE A 282 15.87 6.18 -3.18
CA PHE A 282 15.92 4.80 -2.70
C PHE A 282 15.89 3.77 -3.84
N PHE A 283 15.02 3.94 -4.83
CA PHE A 283 14.90 2.98 -5.94
C PHE A 283 15.98 3.13 -7.02
N ASN A 284 16.64 4.29 -7.15
CA ASN A 284 17.75 4.50 -8.10
C ASN A 284 19.09 3.89 -7.66
N GLU A 285 19.34 3.68 -6.37
CA GLU A 285 20.59 3.09 -5.88
C GLU A 285 20.90 1.73 -6.52
N GLN A 286 19.89 0.98 -6.92
CA GLN A 286 20.04 -0.30 -7.61
C GLN A 286 20.62 -0.16 -9.03
N GLN A 287 20.27 0.92 -9.75
CA GLN A 287 20.78 1.16 -11.11
C GLN A 287 22.26 1.48 -11.10
N THR A 288 22.73 2.25 -10.11
CA THR A 288 24.13 2.62 -9.96
C THR A 288 25.00 1.40 -9.64
N LEU A 289 24.53 0.51 -8.76
CA LEU A 289 25.25 -0.72 -8.40
C LEU A 289 25.30 -1.73 -9.56
N SER A 290 24.19 -1.93 -10.26
CA SER A 290 24.10 -2.85 -11.41
C SER A 290 24.92 -2.33 -12.60
N ALA A 291 24.90 -1.02 -12.86
CA ALA A 291 25.74 -0.41 -13.89
C ALA A 291 27.23 -0.53 -13.57
N TYR A 292 27.62 -0.33 -12.32
CA TYR A 292 28.98 -0.49 -11.86
C TYR A 292 29.49 -1.94 -11.98
N LEU A 293 28.70 -2.92 -11.55
CA LEU A 293 29.02 -4.35 -11.66
C LEU A 293 29.12 -4.81 -13.13
N ASN A 294 28.22 -4.33 -14.00
CA ASN A 294 28.26 -4.62 -15.43
C ASN A 294 29.43 -3.93 -16.14
N SER A 295 29.94 -2.80 -15.64
CA SER A 295 31.13 -2.15 -16.18
C SER A 295 32.42 -2.88 -15.76
N CYS A 296 32.47 -3.43 -14.56
CA CYS A 296 33.60 -4.24 -14.06
C CYS A 296 33.68 -5.59 -14.77
N SER A 297 32.53 -6.25 -15.09
CA SER A 297 32.51 -7.54 -15.78
C SER A 297 32.83 -7.48 -17.28
N LYS A 298 32.93 -6.28 -17.88
CA LYS A 298 33.33 -6.08 -19.30
C LYS A 298 34.79 -5.65 -19.43
N ALA A 299 35.51 -5.52 -18.33
CA ALA A 299 36.91 -5.10 -18.31
C ALA A 299 37.91 -6.27 -18.12
N ASP A 300 37.39 -7.50 -17.99
CA ASP A 300 38.13 -8.76 -18.03
C ASP A 300 37.85 -9.47 -19.38
#